data_efbf4acf406333ad68996a15ede978aa
#
_entry.id   efbf4acf406333ad68996a15ede978aa
#
_cell.length_a   1.000
_cell.length_b   1.000
_cell.length_c   1.000
_cell.angle_alpha   90.00
_cell.angle_beta   90.00
_cell.angle_gamma   90.00
#
_symmetry.space_group_name_H-M   'P 1'
#
loop_
_entity.id
_entity.type
_entity.pdbx_description
1 polymer ?
#
loop_
_entity_poly.entity_id
_entity_poly.type
_entity_poly.pdbx_seq_one_letter_code
_entity_poly.pdbx_strand_id
1 'polypeptide(L)'
;MLKLVLGGSGSGKTTLLYARIKARAEAGQRSILLVPEQFTSSTEGRIYRELGDALSGMVDSYSFTSLAEHILSAEGGAAVQTLSDAGRAVLVRRTLEELQDTVQYYYRHRRSAAFCQMAAETIDELKSAGLSGQQLQELARDCGTESAKLGELALIFQGYESLLAGTGMDPADRLE
;
A
#
# COMPACT_ATOMS: atom_id res chain seq x y z
N MET A 1 16.35 10.30 17.65
CA MET A 1 16.65 11.62 17.02
C MET A 1 16.63 11.46 15.52
N LEU A 2 15.79 12.21 14.80
CA LEU A 2 15.72 12.23 13.33
C LEU A 2 16.92 13.00 12.76
N LYS A 3 17.56 12.45 11.72
CA LYS A 3 18.65 13.10 10.97
C LYS A 3 18.29 13.13 9.50
N LEU A 4 18.20 14.33 8.92
CA LEU A 4 17.96 14.52 7.49
C LEU A 4 19.28 14.72 6.75
N VAL A 5 19.43 14.04 5.61
CA VAL A 5 20.56 14.19 4.69
C VAL A 5 20.04 14.78 3.38
N LEU A 6 20.29 16.06 3.17
CA LEU A 6 19.81 16.83 2.01
C LEU A 6 20.94 17.04 0.99
N GLY A 7 20.59 17.08 -0.28
CA GLY A 7 21.53 17.33 -1.38
C GLY A 7 20.96 16.94 -2.73
N GLY A 8 21.49 17.49 -3.81
CA GLY A 8 21.12 17.16 -5.19
C GLY A 8 21.50 15.73 -5.59
N SER A 9 21.13 15.32 -6.80
CA SER A 9 21.58 14.03 -7.35
C SER A 9 23.11 13.98 -7.43
N GLY A 10 23.71 12.83 -7.16
CA GLY A 10 25.17 12.65 -7.19
C GLY A 10 25.96 13.27 -6.02
N SER A 11 25.33 13.92 -5.04
CA SER A 11 26.01 14.59 -3.92
C SER A 11 26.58 13.66 -2.85
N GLY A 12 26.57 12.33 -3.06
CA GLY A 12 27.16 11.36 -2.13
C GLY A 12 26.26 10.96 -0.95
N LYS A 13 24.96 11.33 -0.93
CA LYS A 13 24.03 10.97 0.17
C LYS A 13 24.01 9.48 0.46
N THR A 14 23.93 8.67 -0.59
CA THR A 14 23.89 7.22 -0.47
C THR A 14 25.22 6.66 0.04
N THR A 15 26.35 7.19 -0.42
CA THR A 15 27.69 6.82 0.08
C THR A 15 27.81 7.14 1.57
N LEU A 16 27.37 8.31 2.00
CA LEU A 16 27.35 8.68 3.42
C LEU A 16 26.46 7.73 4.24
N LEU A 17 25.30 7.34 3.72
CA LEU A 17 24.39 6.40 4.39
C LEU A 17 25.09 5.05 4.62
N TYR A 18 25.66 4.47 3.56
CA TYR A 18 26.37 3.18 3.67
C TYR A 18 27.60 3.25 4.58
N ALA A 19 28.35 4.35 4.55
CA ALA A 19 29.46 4.54 5.48
C ALA A 19 28.99 4.55 6.96
N ARG A 20 27.86 5.18 7.26
CA ARG A 20 27.26 5.17 8.60
C ARG A 20 26.75 3.79 9.00
N ILE A 21 26.09 3.08 8.07
CA ILE A 21 25.62 1.71 8.30
C ILE A 21 26.80 0.79 8.61
N LYS A 22 27.88 0.91 7.82
CA LYS A 22 29.12 0.13 8.04
C LYS A 22 29.74 0.38 9.41
N ALA A 23 29.88 1.65 9.79
CA ALA A 23 30.42 2.00 11.11
C ALA A 23 29.56 1.46 12.27
N ARG A 24 28.23 1.41 12.11
CA ARG A 24 27.33 0.79 13.09
C ARG A 24 27.51 -0.72 13.16
N ALA A 25 27.60 -1.38 12.00
CA ALA A 25 27.81 -2.82 11.90
C ALA A 25 29.18 -3.23 12.55
N GLU A 26 30.23 -2.45 12.30
CA GLU A 26 31.55 -2.62 12.95
C GLU A 26 31.48 -2.45 14.48
N ALA A 27 30.55 -1.61 14.97
CA ALA A 27 30.26 -1.46 16.39
C ALA A 27 29.28 -2.53 16.95
N GLY A 28 28.94 -3.57 16.18
CA GLY A 28 28.02 -4.63 16.58
C GLY A 28 26.55 -4.21 16.62
N GLN A 29 26.17 -3.10 15.98
CA GLN A 29 24.81 -2.59 15.98
C GLN A 29 24.08 -2.96 14.68
N ARG A 30 22.93 -3.61 14.80
CA ARG A 30 22.06 -3.88 13.65
C ARG A 30 21.41 -2.61 13.11
N SER A 31 21.10 -2.62 11.82
CA SER A 31 20.43 -1.53 11.14
C SER A 31 19.35 -2.08 10.20
N ILE A 32 18.25 -1.36 10.10
CA ILE A 32 17.20 -1.61 9.10
C ILE A 32 17.30 -0.51 8.06
N LEU A 33 17.34 -0.90 6.79
CA LEU A 33 17.37 -0.01 5.64
C LEU A 33 16.04 -0.11 4.90
N LEU A 34 15.24 0.95 4.94
CA LEU A 34 13.99 1.05 4.19
C LEU A 34 14.26 1.63 2.80
N VAL A 35 13.77 0.95 1.78
CA VAL A 35 13.93 1.33 0.36
C VAL A 35 12.61 1.15 -0.37
N PRO A 36 12.40 1.90 -1.48
CA PRO A 36 11.28 1.61 -2.36
C PRO A 36 11.32 0.17 -2.89
N GLU A 37 10.15 -0.44 -3.08
CA GLU A 37 9.98 -1.84 -3.49
C GLU A 37 10.89 -2.26 -4.65
N GLN A 38 10.95 -1.44 -5.69
CA GLN A 38 11.73 -1.67 -6.90
C GLN A 38 13.24 -1.74 -6.68
N PHE A 39 13.74 -1.29 -5.53
CA PHE A 39 15.18 -1.26 -5.23
C PHE A 39 15.63 -2.32 -4.24
N THR A 40 14.74 -3.17 -3.72
CA THR A 40 15.04 -4.15 -2.66
C THR A 40 16.20 -5.06 -3.08
N SER A 41 16.09 -5.79 -4.20
CA SER A 41 17.14 -6.72 -4.66
C SER A 41 18.46 -6.02 -4.99
N SER A 42 18.42 -4.82 -5.59
CA SER A 42 19.64 -4.06 -5.90
C SER A 42 20.33 -3.54 -4.63
N THR A 43 19.55 -3.27 -3.59
CA THR A 43 20.03 -2.82 -2.28
C THR A 43 20.73 -3.95 -1.54
N GLU A 44 20.21 -5.16 -1.53
CA GLU A 44 20.85 -6.33 -0.94
C GLU A 44 22.22 -6.59 -1.56
N GLY A 45 22.32 -6.59 -2.89
CA GLY A 45 23.59 -6.73 -3.59
C GLY A 45 24.57 -5.59 -3.29
N ARG A 46 24.08 -4.39 -2.97
CA ARG A 46 24.91 -3.27 -2.58
C ARG A 46 25.38 -3.37 -1.13
N ILE A 47 24.52 -3.77 -0.20
CA ILE A 47 24.88 -4.05 1.20
C ILE A 47 26.06 -5.03 1.24
N TYR A 48 25.93 -6.13 0.48
CA TYR A 48 26.99 -7.13 0.38
C TYR A 48 28.32 -6.57 -0.13
N ARG A 49 28.29 -5.78 -1.19
CA ARG A 49 29.49 -5.16 -1.78
C ARG A 49 30.17 -4.13 -0.89
N GLU A 50 29.38 -3.33 -0.15
CA GLU A 50 29.88 -2.23 0.67
C GLU A 50 30.37 -2.72 2.05
N LEU A 51 29.72 -3.75 2.63
CA LEU A 51 29.99 -4.24 3.98
C LEU A 51 30.79 -5.56 3.98
N GLY A 52 30.72 -6.35 2.91
CA GLY A 52 31.31 -7.68 2.84
C GLY A 52 30.53 -8.75 3.63
N ASP A 53 30.97 -10.00 3.53
CA ASP A 53 30.31 -11.16 4.16
C ASP A 53 30.12 -11.01 5.67
N ALA A 54 31.16 -10.53 6.36
CA ALA A 54 31.18 -10.50 7.80
C ALA A 54 30.18 -9.51 8.43
N LEU A 55 29.85 -8.43 7.73
CA LEU A 55 29.02 -7.34 8.27
C LEU A 55 27.65 -7.23 7.58
N SER A 56 27.47 -7.86 6.42
CA SER A 56 26.20 -7.79 5.68
C SER A 56 25.01 -8.33 6.48
N GLY A 57 25.20 -9.36 7.30
CA GLY A 57 24.19 -9.91 8.20
C GLY A 57 23.76 -8.99 9.35
N MET A 58 24.39 -7.82 9.51
CA MET A 58 24.00 -6.80 10.49
C MET A 58 23.01 -5.78 9.92
N VAL A 59 22.62 -5.91 8.64
CA VAL A 59 21.75 -4.96 7.97
C VAL A 59 20.61 -5.70 7.24
N ASP A 60 19.41 -5.45 7.68
CA ASP A 60 18.21 -5.95 7.01
C ASP A 60 17.66 -4.86 6.08
N SER A 61 17.33 -5.21 4.84
CA SER A 61 16.68 -4.29 3.89
C SER A 61 15.23 -4.67 3.66
N TYR A 62 14.34 -3.70 3.79
CA TYR A 62 12.90 -3.89 3.59
C TYR A 62 12.32 -2.78 2.72
N SER A 63 11.25 -3.09 1.99
CA SER A 63 10.26 -2.11 1.59
C SER A 63 9.28 -1.87 2.74
N PHE A 64 8.39 -0.89 2.63
CA PHE A 64 7.33 -0.71 3.63
C PHE A 64 6.42 -1.94 3.72
N THR A 65 6.06 -2.51 2.57
CA THR A 65 5.21 -3.72 2.50
C THR A 65 5.90 -4.91 3.16
N SER A 66 7.15 -5.21 2.81
CA SER A 66 7.88 -6.35 3.37
C SER A 66 8.21 -6.17 4.86
N LEU A 67 8.41 -4.92 5.32
CA LEU A 67 8.58 -4.64 6.74
C LEU A 67 7.29 -4.89 7.52
N ALA A 68 6.14 -4.44 6.99
CA ALA A 68 4.84 -4.70 7.60
C ALA A 68 4.57 -6.21 7.70
N GLU A 69 4.84 -6.97 6.62
CA GLU A 69 4.73 -8.43 6.63
C GLU A 69 5.64 -9.09 7.67
N HIS A 70 6.87 -8.62 7.76
CA HIS A 70 7.84 -9.14 8.74
C HIS A 70 7.36 -8.90 10.18
N ILE A 71 6.87 -7.70 10.49
CA ILE A 71 6.35 -7.35 11.82
C ILE A 71 5.11 -8.18 12.14
N LEU A 72 4.13 -8.23 11.24
CA LEU A 72 2.89 -8.99 11.44
C LEU A 72 3.18 -10.49 11.65
N SER A 73 4.13 -11.05 10.90
CA SER A 73 4.56 -12.44 11.07
C SER A 73 5.26 -12.69 12.41
N ALA A 74 6.08 -11.75 12.88
CA ALA A 74 6.81 -11.87 14.13
C ALA A 74 5.91 -11.73 15.37
N GLU A 75 4.92 -10.85 15.31
CA GLU A 75 3.97 -10.58 16.40
C GLU A 75 2.81 -11.60 16.46
N GLY A 76 2.84 -12.64 15.63
CA GLY A 76 1.80 -13.67 15.60
C GLY A 76 0.47 -13.16 15.03
N GLY A 77 0.51 -12.08 14.25
CA GLY A 77 -0.62 -11.64 13.43
C GLY A 77 -1.00 -12.81 12.52
N ALA A 78 -2.22 -13.33 12.68
CA ALA A 78 -2.75 -14.35 11.81
C ALA A 78 -2.46 -13.93 10.36
N ALA A 79 -2.11 -14.91 9.52
CA ALA A 79 -1.96 -14.66 8.09
C ALA A 79 -3.33 -14.21 7.56
N VAL A 80 -3.63 -12.92 7.71
CA VAL A 80 -4.84 -12.34 7.15
C VAL A 80 -4.64 -12.41 5.65
N GLN A 81 -5.48 -13.19 5.03
CA GLN A 81 -5.40 -13.47 3.61
C GLN A 81 -5.64 -12.16 2.84
N THR A 82 -4.58 -11.59 2.30
CA THR A 82 -4.69 -10.39 1.47
C THR A 82 -5.32 -10.77 0.14
N LEU A 83 -6.33 -10.03 -0.26
CA LEU A 83 -6.98 -10.25 -1.54
C LEU A 83 -6.05 -9.89 -2.70
N SER A 84 -6.02 -10.75 -3.72
CA SER A 84 -5.36 -10.43 -4.99
C SER A 84 -6.16 -9.39 -5.78
N ASP A 85 -5.54 -8.76 -6.78
CA ASP A 85 -6.23 -7.79 -7.67
C ASP A 85 -7.49 -8.39 -8.30
N ALA A 86 -7.42 -9.66 -8.71
CA ALA A 86 -8.58 -10.38 -9.24
C ALA A 86 -9.69 -10.55 -8.17
N GLY A 87 -9.31 -10.86 -6.93
CA GLY A 87 -10.23 -10.98 -5.80
C GLY A 87 -10.94 -9.65 -5.51
N ARG A 88 -10.20 -8.55 -5.52
CA ARG A 88 -10.73 -7.19 -5.34
C ARG A 88 -11.70 -6.80 -6.45
N ALA A 89 -11.35 -7.08 -7.72
CA ALA A 89 -12.25 -6.84 -8.85
C ALA A 89 -13.56 -7.66 -8.75
N VAL A 90 -13.48 -8.88 -8.23
CA VAL A 90 -14.68 -9.72 -7.96
C VAL A 90 -15.53 -9.11 -6.84
N LEU A 91 -14.92 -8.58 -5.77
CA LEU A 91 -15.67 -7.89 -4.72
C LEU A 91 -16.38 -6.64 -5.25
N VAL A 92 -15.72 -5.81 -6.05
CA VAL A 92 -16.34 -4.64 -6.69
C VAL A 92 -17.53 -5.06 -7.53
N ARG A 93 -17.40 -6.12 -8.33
CA ARG A 93 -18.50 -6.65 -9.13
C ARG A 93 -19.67 -7.08 -8.24
N ARG A 94 -19.40 -7.82 -7.17
CA ARG A 94 -20.41 -8.24 -6.21
C ARG A 94 -21.10 -7.06 -5.55
N THR A 95 -20.33 -6.04 -5.12
CA THR A 95 -20.87 -4.79 -4.60
C THR A 95 -21.84 -4.14 -5.57
N LEU A 96 -21.48 -4.06 -6.86
CA LEU A 96 -22.35 -3.50 -7.90
C LEU A 96 -23.63 -4.34 -8.09
N GLU A 97 -23.56 -5.66 -7.96
CA GLU A 97 -24.73 -6.53 -8.03
C GLU A 97 -25.65 -6.34 -6.81
N GLU A 98 -25.10 -6.13 -5.62
CA GLU A 98 -25.88 -5.86 -4.41
C GLU A 98 -26.51 -4.44 -4.43
N LEU A 99 -25.86 -3.47 -5.04
CA LEU A 99 -26.31 -2.08 -5.13
C LEU A 99 -27.10 -1.78 -6.42
N GLN A 100 -27.61 -2.79 -7.12
CA GLN A 100 -28.25 -2.65 -8.45
C GLN A 100 -29.40 -1.63 -8.49
N ASP A 101 -30.13 -1.46 -7.39
CA ASP A 101 -31.27 -0.55 -7.30
C ASP A 101 -30.88 0.88 -6.94
N THR A 102 -29.64 1.08 -6.48
CA THR A 102 -29.14 2.36 -5.97
C THR A 102 -28.11 2.98 -6.90
N VAL A 103 -27.22 2.17 -7.49
CA VAL A 103 -26.16 2.59 -8.41
C VAL A 103 -26.63 2.39 -9.84
N GLN A 104 -26.87 3.48 -10.57
CA GLN A 104 -27.39 3.43 -11.95
C GLN A 104 -26.29 3.68 -12.99
N TYR A 105 -25.45 4.66 -12.75
CA TYR A 105 -24.41 5.08 -13.70
C TYR A 105 -23.35 4.00 -13.89
N TYR A 106 -22.78 3.46 -12.79
CA TYR A 106 -21.73 2.46 -12.82
C TYR A 106 -22.24 1.03 -12.96
N TYR A 107 -23.48 0.74 -12.60
CA TYR A 107 -24.05 -0.61 -12.66
C TYR A 107 -23.95 -1.27 -14.04
N ARG A 108 -24.13 -0.49 -15.12
CA ARG A 108 -23.98 -1.01 -16.50
C ARG A 108 -22.60 -1.57 -16.82
N HIS A 109 -21.56 -1.15 -16.07
CA HIS A 109 -20.18 -1.58 -16.25
C HIS A 109 -19.79 -2.78 -15.40
N ARG A 110 -20.67 -3.31 -14.57
CA ARG A 110 -20.41 -4.41 -13.62
C ARG A 110 -19.83 -5.68 -14.25
N ARG A 111 -20.06 -5.92 -15.56
CA ARG A 111 -19.51 -7.07 -16.30
C ARG A 111 -18.15 -6.79 -16.93
N SER A 112 -17.66 -5.58 -16.89
CA SER A 112 -16.35 -5.21 -17.41
C SER A 112 -15.28 -5.47 -16.33
N ALA A 113 -14.44 -6.47 -16.57
CA ALA A 113 -13.32 -6.76 -15.65
C ALA A 113 -12.39 -5.56 -15.50
N ALA A 114 -12.09 -4.85 -16.61
CA ALA A 114 -11.25 -3.65 -16.57
C ALA A 114 -11.88 -2.52 -15.72
N PHE A 115 -13.21 -2.34 -15.79
CA PHE A 115 -13.90 -1.37 -14.94
C PHE A 115 -13.82 -1.76 -13.46
N CYS A 116 -14.09 -3.03 -13.13
CA CYS A 116 -14.03 -3.49 -11.75
C CYS A 116 -12.61 -3.37 -11.16
N GLN A 117 -11.59 -3.64 -11.96
CA GLN A 117 -10.20 -3.44 -11.56
C GLN A 117 -9.88 -1.96 -11.34
N MET A 118 -10.22 -1.09 -12.28
CA MET A 118 -10.01 0.35 -12.14
C MET A 118 -10.75 0.92 -10.92
N ALA A 119 -11.97 0.47 -10.64
CA ALA A 119 -12.71 0.89 -9.45
C ALA A 119 -12.04 0.43 -8.16
N ALA A 120 -11.49 -0.78 -8.11
CA ALA A 120 -10.70 -1.26 -6.97
C ALA A 120 -9.42 -0.42 -6.76
N GLU A 121 -8.69 -0.11 -7.84
CA GLU A 121 -7.52 0.76 -7.81
C GLU A 121 -7.88 2.18 -7.32
N THR A 122 -9.01 2.72 -7.77
CA THR A 122 -9.51 4.03 -7.30
C THR A 122 -9.83 4.02 -5.80
N ILE A 123 -10.43 2.94 -5.30
CA ILE A 123 -10.68 2.77 -3.87
C ILE A 123 -9.36 2.75 -3.09
N ASP A 124 -8.33 2.05 -3.58
CA ASP A 124 -7.00 2.04 -2.95
C ASP A 124 -6.37 3.44 -2.89
N GLU A 125 -6.48 4.22 -3.96
CA GLU A 125 -5.99 5.59 -4.00
C GLU A 125 -6.73 6.47 -2.97
N LEU A 126 -8.05 6.32 -2.84
CA LEU A 126 -8.85 7.04 -1.85
C LEU A 126 -8.46 6.65 -0.41
N LYS A 127 -8.30 5.36 -0.13
CA LYS A 127 -7.80 4.85 1.16
C LYS A 127 -6.41 5.41 1.48
N SER A 128 -5.49 5.34 0.52
CA SER A 128 -4.13 5.88 0.67
C SER A 128 -4.10 7.40 0.92
N ALA A 129 -5.14 8.12 0.46
CA ALA A 129 -5.34 9.54 0.76
C ALA A 129 -6.02 9.78 2.12
N GLY A 130 -6.33 8.73 2.88
CA GLY A 130 -7.03 8.80 4.17
C GLY A 130 -8.52 9.12 4.05
N LEU A 131 -9.14 8.84 2.89
CA LEU A 131 -10.57 9.07 2.67
C LEU A 131 -11.35 7.77 2.86
N SER A 132 -12.40 7.82 3.66
CA SER A 132 -13.41 6.77 3.76
C SER A 132 -14.55 6.97 2.76
N GLY A 133 -15.31 5.90 2.48
CA GLY A 133 -16.51 6.00 1.63
C GLY A 133 -17.55 6.98 2.18
N GLN A 134 -17.65 7.14 3.51
CA GLN A 134 -18.55 8.12 4.11
C GLN A 134 -18.09 9.57 3.86
N GLN A 135 -16.81 9.85 4.04
CA GLN A 135 -16.23 11.17 3.74
C GLN A 135 -16.36 11.52 2.26
N LEU A 136 -16.14 10.55 1.37
CA LEU A 136 -16.34 10.73 -0.06
C LEU A 136 -17.81 11.08 -0.37
N GLN A 137 -18.78 10.49 0.32
CA GLN A 137 -20.18 10.78 0.15
C GLN A 137 -20.55 12.20 0.62
N GLU A 138 -19.93 12.68 1.68
CA GLU A 138 -20.11 14.06 2.13
C GLU A 138 -19.54 15.05 1.09
N LEU A 139 -18.31 14.81 0.61
CA LEU A 139 -17.69 15.62 -0.44
C LEU A 139 -18.52 15.63 -1.74
N ALA A 140 -19.13 14.50 -2.10
CA ALA A 140 -19.95 14.40 -3.30
C ALA A 140 -21.13 15.37 -3.31
N ARG A 141 -21.68 15.75 -2.13
CA ARG A 141 -22.82 16.68 -2.03
C ARG A 141 -22.48 18.07 -2.55
N ASP A 142 -21.22 18.48 -2.43
CA ASP A 142 -20.74 19.81 -2.80
C ASP A 142 -20.16 19.89 -4.22
N CYS A 143 -20.12 18.75 -4.95
CA CYS A 143 -19.45 18.67 -6.26
C CYS A 143 -20.34 19.00 -7.48
N GLY A 144 -21.49 19.63 -7.30
CA GLY A 144 -22.33 20.13 -8.41
C GLY A 144 -22.71 19.03 -9.41
N THR A 145 -22.31 19.17 -10.67
CA THR A 145 -22.67 18.25 -11.77
C THR A 145 -22.10 16.84 -11.63
N GLU A 146 -20.99 16.66 -10.92
CA GLU A 146 -20.35 15.35 -10.68
C GLU A 146 -20.86 14.66 -9.41
N SER A 147 -21.71 15.32 -8.63
CA SER A 147 -22.26 14.83 -7.37
C SER A 147 -22.84 13.42 -7.47
N ALA A 148 -23.61 13.14 -8.52
CA ALA A 148 -24.25 11.84 -8.72
C ALA A 148 -23.21 10.72 -8.92
N LYS A 149 -22.17 10.94 -9.73
CA LYS A 149 -21.11 9.95 -9.99
C LYS A 149 -20.26 9.70 -8.77
N LEU A 150 -19.84 10.77 -8.07
CA LEU A 150 -19.06 10.65 -6.84
C LEU A 150 -19.89 10.01 -5.73
N GLY A 151 -21.17 10.30 -5.63
CA GLY A 151 -22.08 9.66 -4.70
C GLY A 151 -22.20 8.15 -4.94
N GLU A 152 -22.35 7.73 -6.20
CA GLU A 152 -22.36 6.31 -6.54
C GLU A 152 -21.01 5.64 -6.27
N LEU A 153 -19.88 6.31 -6.55
CA LEU A 153 -18.56 5.80 -6.21
C LEU A 153 -18.39 5.63 -4.68
N ALA A 154 -18.90 6.57 -3.89
CA ALA A 154 -18.88 6.48 -2.44
C ALA A 154 -19.71 5.28 -1.94
N LEU A 155 -20.87 5.00 -2.54
CA LEU A 155 -21.68 3.82 -2.22
C LEU A 155 -20.97 2.52 -2.60
N ILE A 156 -20.29 2.48 -3.74
CA ILE A 156 -19.49 1.32 -4.17
C ILE A 156 -18.34 1.11 -3.18
N PHE A 157 -17.66 2.16 -2.75
CA PHE A 157 -16.60 2.09 -1.77
C PHE A 157 -17.10 1.52 -0.43
N GLN A 158 -18.18 2.06 0.13
CA GLN A 158 -18.78 1.56 1.39
C GLN A 158 -19.21 0.09 1.28
N GLY A 159 -19.86 -0.28 0.18
CA GLY A 159 -20.28 -1.66 -0.07
C GLY A 159 -19.09 -2.62 -0.21
N TYR A 160 -18.03 -2.17 -0.88
CA TYR A 160 -16.78 -2.91 -1.01
C TYR A 160 -16.14 -3.16 0.38
N GLU A 161 -16.01 -2.15 1.22
CA GLU A 161 -15.48 -2.28 2.58
C GLU A 161 -16.33 -3.23 3.44
N SER A 162 -17.64 -3.16 3.32
CA SER A 162 -18.56 -4.05 4.03
C SER A 162 -18.36 -5.53 3.65
N LEU A 163 -18.14 -5.82 2.37
CA LEU A 163 -17.87 -7.17 1.90
C LEU A 163 -16.44 -7.62 2.25
N LEU A 164 -15.49 -6.71 2.22
CA LEU A 164 -14.09 -6.97 2.57
C LEU A 164 -13.95 -7.41 4.03
N ALA A 165 -14.64 -6.74 4.95
CA ALA A 165 -14.64 -7.07 6.38
C ALA A 165 -15.04 -8.53 6.68
N GLY A 166 -15.78 -9.18 5.78
CA GLY A 166 -16.19 -10.58 5.90
C GLY A 166 -15.31 -11.60 5.16
N THR A 167 -14.37 -11.13 4.32
CA THR A 167 -13.65 -12.01 3.38
C THR A 167 -12.14 -11.97 3.48
N GLY A 168 -11.56 -10.90 4.01
CA GLY A 168 -10.10 -10.76 4.07
C GLY A 168 -9.67 -9.32 4.37
N MET A 169 -8.42 -9.01 4.02
CA MET A 169 -7.83 -7.69 4.18
C MET A 169 -7.37 -7.15 2.83
N ASP A 170 -7.56 -5.86 2.61
CA ASP A 170 -7.02 -5.16 1.46
C ASP A 170 -5.51 -4.91 1.65
N PRO A 171 -4.70 -4.93 0.57
CA PRO A 171 -3.30 -4.50 0.65
C PRO A 171 -3.11 -3.11 1.27
N ALA A 172 -4.04 -2.17 1.04
CA ALA A 172 -4.00 -0.83 1.61
C ALA A 172 -4.14 -0.83 3.15
N ASP A 173 -4.96 -1.73 3.70
CA ASP A 173 -5.23 -1.82 5.15
C ASP A 173 -4.06 -2.44 5.95
N ARG A 174 -3.06 -3.01 5.27
CA ARG A 174 -1.88 -3.61 5.92
C ARG A 174 -0.89 -2.58 6.47
N LEU A 175 -1.00 -1.35 6.02
CA LEU A 175 -0.07 -0.27 6.37
C LEU A 175 -0.63 0.69 7.42
N GLU A 176 -1.88 0.51 7.83
CA GLU A 176 -2.51 1.18 8.96
C GLU A 176 -2.34 0.38 10.26
#